data_d8681b93833c1dc5ec79c9e9cd0277ef
#
_entry.id   d8681b93833c1dc5ec79c9e9cd0277ef
#
_cell.length_a   1.000
_cell.length_b   1.000
_cell.length_c   1.000
_cell.angle_alpha   90.00
_cell.angle_beta   90.00
_cell.angle_gamma   90.00
#
_symmetry.space_group_name_H-M   'P 1'
#
loop_
_entity.id
_entity.type
_entity.pdbx_description
1 polymer ?
#
loop_
_entity_poly.entity_id
_entity_poly.type
_entity_poly.pdbx_seq_one_letter_code
_entity_poly.pdbx_strand_id
1 'polypeptide(L)'
;VALRIPDLPESPEFVPFKPGTGQRFVLTVDTEEEFDWLKPIERETHTVHTVARLAKFQEFCEAQSVVPIYLIDYPIATSPAAQEILRPAIAAGKAEVGVQLHPWVNPPHDEDVTEHNTFVGNLPRELEREKFRRLKDAIEQGFGANPLIYRAGRYGVGPHTTEILSEGGIAIDSSVRSHFDYSAGGGPNFRGFPLRPYWLDRSGGLMELPLTTVYWGPLRQLGPWLYPQMWRVPRLRGVLAKIGMLERIPLTPEGVTAEEAIRGIDIALDEGLPVLVFSFHSPSLAPGYTPYVRSEDDLDAFYDWWRKVFAYLAQRGVANVRVADLIESVALA
;
A
#
# COMPACT_ATOMS: atom_id res chain seq x y z
N VAL A 1 4.18 2.88 -25.34
CA VAL A 1 3.16 3.82 -24.84
C VAL A 1 2.95 3.51 -23.37
N ALA A 2 3.02 4.54 -22.52
CA ALA A 2 2.76 4.37 -21.10
C ALA A 2 1.31 3.92 -20.85
N LEU A 3 1.10 3.01 -19.89
CA LEU A 3 -0.23 2.57 -19.48
C LEU A 3 -0.80 3.57 -18.46
N ARG A 4 -2.09 3.81 -18.51
CA ARG A 4 -2.77 4.55 -17.44
C ARG A 4 -3.10 3.59 -16.31
N ILE A 5 -2.70 3.89 -15.09
CA ILE A 5 -2.86 3.00 -13.93
C ILE A 5 -4.30 2.50 -13.75
N PRO A 6 -5.36 3.34 -13.88
CA PRO A 6 -6.73 2.86 -13.64
C PRO A 6 -7.28 1.96 -14.77
N ASP A 7 -6.57 1.83 -15.89
CA ASP A 7 -7.03 1.00 -17.02
C ASP A 7 -6.53 -0.43 -16.86
N LEU A 8 -7.42 -1.40 -16.94
CA LEU A 8 -7.04 -2.82 -16.91
C LEU A 8 -6.10 -3.13 -18.08
N PRO A 9 -4.86 -3.55 -17.86
CA PRO A 9 -3.94 -3.87 -18.93
C PRO A 9 -4.39 -5.16 -19.67
N GLU A 10 -4.65 -5.06 -20.98
CA GLU A 10 -5.04 -6.22 -21.80
C GLU A 10 -3.90 -7.24 -21.94
N SER A 11 -2.67 -6.75 -22.02
CA SER A 11 -1.46 -7.56 -22.15
C SER A 11 -0.33 -6.94 -21.33
N PRO A 12 -0.31 -7.17 -19.99
CA PRO A 12 0.68 -6.56 -19.12
C PRO A 12 2.09 -7.06 -19.46
N GLU A 13 3.02 -6.15 -19.64
CA GLU A 13 4.44 -6.47 -19.73
C GLU A 13 4.99 -6.63 -18.31
N PHE A 14 5.12 -7.87 -17.84
CA PHE A 14 5.61 -8.14 -16.49
C PHE A 14 7.07 -7.76 -16.34
N VAL A 15 7.39 -7.22 -15.15
CA VAL A 15 8.76 -6.84 -14.79
C VAL A 15 9.59 -8.11 -14.61
N PRO A 16 10.67 -8.28 -15.40
CA PRO A 16 11.58 -9.39 -15.22
C PRO A 16 12.55 -9.09 -14.08
N PHE A 17 12.80 -10.07 -13.22
CA PHE A 17 13.82 -9.96 -12.17
C PHE A 17 15.05 -10.82 -12.54
N LYS A 18 16.23 -10.40 -12.09
CA LYS A 18 17.50 -11.10 -12.34
C LYS A 18 17.45 -12.52 -11.79
N PRO A 19 18.10 -13.50 -12.46
CA PRO A 19 18.22 -14.85 -11.94
C PRO A 19 18.81 -14.85 -10.52
N GLY A 20 18.22 -15.63 -9.61
CA GLY A 20 18.66 -15.73 -8.22
C GLY A 20 18.09 -14.67 -7.28
N THR A 21 17.30 -13.71 -7.75
CA THR A 21 16.61 -12.74 -6.85
C THR A 21 15.73 -13.47 -5.83
N GLY A 22 15.08 -14.58 -6.23
CA GLY A 22 14.14 -15.30 -5.38
C GLY A 22 12.88 -14.49 -5.07
N GLN A 23 11.98 -15.07 -4.28
CA GLN A 23 10.78 -14.35 -3.83
C GLN A 23 11.13 -13.43 -2.66
N ARG A 24 10.55 -12.25 -2.62
CA ARG A 24 10.83 -11.19 -1.65
C ARG A 24 9.53 -10.64 -1.09
N PHE A 25 9.64 -9.86 -0.01
CA PHE A 25 8.51 -9.05 0.45
C PHE A 25 8.94 -7.61 0.74
N VAL A 26 8.00 -6.71 0.61
CA VAL A 26 8.08 -5.33 1.11
C VAL A 26 7.00 -5.10 2.16
N LEU A 27 7.31 -4.28 3.15
CA LEU A 27 6.38 -3.80 4.15
C LEU A 27 6.15 -2.32 3.91
N THR A 28 4.95 -1.94 3.46
CA THR A 28 4.53 -0.55 3.33
C THR A 28 3.66 -0.15 4.52
N VAL A 29 3.94 1.01 5.08
CA VAL A 29 3.16 1.62 6.16
C VAL A 29 2.53 2.88 5.59
N ASP A 30 1.22 2.86 5.40
CA ASP A 30 0.46 4.04 5.03
C ASP A 30 0.51 5.00 6.24
N THR A 31 1.47 5.95 6.17
CA THR A 31 1.83 6.81 7.30
C THR A 31 1.12 8.13 7.14
N GLU A 32 0.00 8.21 7.81
CA GLU A 32 -1.05 9.16 7.49
C GLU A 32 -1.61 9.84 8.73
N GLU A 33 -2.36 10.93 8.47
CA GLU A 33 -3.14 11.61 9.48
C GLU A 33 -4.20 10.70 10.08
N GLU A 34 -4.60 10.99 11.32
CA GLU A 34 -5.73 10.36 11.98
C GLU A 34 -7.03 11.08 11.61
N PHE A 35 -8.00 10.34 11.14
CA PHE A 35 -9.38 10.80 10.87
C PHE A 35 -10.39 9.76 11.36
N ASP A 36 -11.65 10.18 11.50
CA ASP A 36 -12.72 9.28 11.93
C ASP A 36 -13.19 8.41 10.75
N TRP A 37 -12.81 7.14 10.75
CA TRP A 37 -13.14 6.16 9.70
C TRP A 37 -14.65 5.93 9.49
N LEU A 38 -15.49 6.40 10.43
CA LEU A 38 -16.94 6.24 10.37
C LEU A 38 -17.67 7.49 9.89
N LYS A 39 -16.95 8.58 9.67
CA LYS A 39 -17.49 9.86 9.20
C LYS A 39 -17.02 10.21 7.80
N PRO A 40 -17.71 11.13 7.12
CA PRO A 40 -17.18 11.76 5.91
C PRO A 40 -15.80 12.37 6.18
N ILE A 41 -14.92 12.31 5.18
CA ILE A 41 -13.59 12.91 5.25
C ILE A 41 -13.76 14.45 5.27
N GLU A 42 -13.05 15.10 6.18
CA GLU A 42 -13.00 16.55 6.33
C GLU A 42 -11.55 17.02 6.40
N ARG A 43 -11.26 18.23 5.91
CA ARG A 43 -9.91 18.79 5.87
C ARG A 43 -9.36 19.16 7.23
N GLU A 44 -10.20 19.72 8.09
CA GLU A 44 -9.78 20.39 9.34
C GLU A 44 -9.79 19.45 10.56
N THR A 45 -10.36 18.26 10.47
CA THR A 45 -10.60 17.39 11.64
C THR A 45 -9.54 16.32 11.84
N HIS A 46 -8.41 16.40 11.13
CA HIS A 46 -7.31 15.44 11.26
C HIS A 46 -6.35 15.80 12.41
N THR A 47 -5.66 14.78 12.92
CA THR A 47 -4.55 14.91 13.89
C THR A 47 -3.36 14.03 13.49
N VAL A 48 -2.24 14.14 14.20
CA VAL A 48 -1.03 13.32 14.00
C VAL A 48 -0.47 12.82 15.35
N HIS A 49 -1.34 12.51 16.30
CA HIS A 49 -0.94 12.10 17.65
C HIS A 49 -0.24 10.73 17.68
N THR A 50 -0.59 9.84 16.74
CA THR A 50 -0.03 8.48 16.69
C THR A 50 1.41 8.46 16.18
N VAL A 51 1.93 9.55 15.64
CA VAL A 51 3.32 9.69 15.16
C VAL A 51 4.34 9.20 16.20
N ALA A 52 4.12 9.48 17.49
CA ALA A 52 5.01 9.01 18.56
C ALA A 52 5.16 7.47 18.60
N ARG A 53 4.18 6.73 18.08
CA ARG A 53 4.20 5.26 18.05
C ARG A 53 5.10 4.71 16.94
N LEU A 54 5.45 5.51 15.93
CA LEU A 54 6.39 5.13 14.87
C LEU A 54 7.75 4.72 15.42
N ALA A 55 8.23 5.35 16.52
CA ALA A 55 9.50 4.99 17.14
C ALA A 55 9.50 3.52 17.59
N LYS A 56 8.47 3.10 18.34
CA LYS A 56 8.33 1.71 18.80
C LYS A 56 8.21 0.72 17.65
N PHE A 57 7.48 1.10 16.61
CA PHE A 57 7.32 0.23 15.43
C PHE A 57 8.63 0.11 14.65
N GLN A 58 9.39 1.19 14.49
CA GLN A 58 10.70 1.18 13.87
C GLN A 58 11.68 0.27 14.64
N GLU A 59 11.76 0.40 15.95
CA GLU A 59 12.56 -0.48 16.81
C GLU A 59 12.15 -1.96 16.65
N PHE A 60 10.85 -2.21 16.58
CA PHE A 60 10.32 -3.55 16.33
C PHE A 60 10.78 -4.10 14.98
N CYS A 61 10.68 -3.32 13.89
CA CYS A 61 11.15 -3.73 12.57
C CYS A 61 12.65 -3.99 12.53
N GLU A 62 13.45 -3.15 13.18
CA GLU A 62 14.90 -3.34 13.28
C GLU A 62 15.26 -4.65 14.02
N ALA A 63 14.55 -4.97 15.10
CA ALA A 63 14.73 -6.23 15.84
C ALA A 63 14.35 -7.46 15.00
N GLN A 64 13.48 -7.31 14.00
CA GLN A 64 13.08 -8.36 13.06
C GLN A 64 13.92 -8.36 11.76
N SER A 65 14.91 -7.46 11.62
CA SER A 65 15.69 -7.26 10.38
C SER A 65 14.81 -6.94 9.18
N VAL A 66 13.76 -6.16 9.38
CA VAL A 66 12.82 -5.66 8.35
C VAL A 66 13.02 -4.17 8.18
N VAL A 67 13.14 -3.72 6.94
CA VAL A 67 13.20 -2.30 6.55
C VAL A 67 11.81 -1.89 6.09
N PRO A 68 11.03 -1.15 6.88
CA PRO A 68 9.72 -0.67 6.48
C PRO A 68 9.84 0.51 5.50
N ILE A 69 8.84 0.64 4.64
CA ILE A 69 8.66 1.76 3.72
C ILE A 69 7.50 2.60 4.26
N TYR A 70 7.80 3.77 4.80
CA TYR A 70 6.79 4.70 5.27
C TYR A 70 6.28 5.54 4.10
N LEU A 71 5.03 5.29 3.68
CA LEU A 71 4.35 6.08 2.66
C LEU A 71 3.74 7.30 3.36
N ILE A 72 4.34 8.45 3.14
CA ILE A 72 4.14 9.68 3.93
C ILE A 72 3.11 10.58 3.26
N ASP A 73 2.10 11.01 4.01
CA ASP A 73 1.17 12.07 3.62
C ASP A 73 1.68 13.48 3.98
N TYR A 74 0.92 14.53 3.64
CA TYR A 74 1.36 15.91 3.84
C TYR A 74 1.43 16.32 5.32
N PRO A 75 0.44 16.00 6.20
CA PRO A 75 0.51 16.27 7.62
C PRO A 75 1.71 15.61 8.31
N ILE A 76 2.02 14.37 7.94
CA ILE A 76 3.19 13.66 8.46
C ILE A 76 4.49 14.25 7.88
N ALA A 77 4.54 14.57 6.58
CA ALA A 77 5.71 15.17 5.94
C ALA A 77 6.15 16.47 6.62
N THR A 78 5.18 17.25 7.09
CA THR A 78 5.41 18.53 7.75
C THR A 78 5.47 18.47 9.28
N SER A 79 5.33 17.27 9.87
CA SER A 79 5.39 17.04 11.32
C SER A 79 6.85 16.98 11.80
N PRO A 80 7.31 17.94 12.67
CA PRO A 80 8.64 17.88 13.25
C PRO A 80 8.89 16.58 14.05
N ALA A 81 7.88 16.08 14.74
CA ALA A 81 7.97 14.83 15.51
C ALA A 81 8.19 13.61 14.61
N ALA A 82 7.49 13.52 13.46
CA ALA A 82 7.72 12.45 12.50
C ALA A 82 9.13 12.50 11.91
N GLN A 83 9.59 13.70 11.56
CA GLN A 83 10.93 13.92 11.04
C GLN A 83 12.01 13.53 12.05
N GLU A 84 11.86 13.92 13.32
CA GLU A 84 12.80 13.56 14.40
C GLU A 84 12.90 12.05 14.59
N ILE A 85 11.76 11.33 14.53
CA ILE A 85 11.71 9.88 14.71
C ILE A 85 12.31 9.13 13.52
N LEU A 86 11.93 9.50 12.28
CA LEU A 86 12.23 8.66 11.11
C LEU A 86 13.56 9.01 10.43
N ARG A 87 14.03 10.27 10.47
CA ARG A 87 15.32 10.67 9.84
C ARG A 87 16.51 9.79 10.22
N PRO A 88 16.73 9.45 11.51
CA PRO A 88 17.88 8.62 11.90
C PRO A 88 17.82 7.23 11.27
N ALA A 89 16.64 6.61 11.24
CA ALA A 89 16.44 5.29 10.65
C ALA A 89 16.63 5.32 9.12
N ILE A 90 16.11 6.35 8.45
CA ILE A 90 16.27 6.55 7.01
C ILE A 90 17.74 6.76 6.66
N ALA A 91 18.44 7.65 7.37
CA ALA A 91 19.87 7.92 7.16
C ALA A 91 20.74 6.66 7.40
N ALA A 92 20.32 5.78 8.30
CA ALA A 92 20.99 4.51 8.58
C ALA A 92 20.61 3.38 7.60
N GLY A 93 19.72 3.62 6.62
CA GLY A 93 19.20 2.61 5.69
C GLY A 93 18.32 1.54 6.35
N LYS A 94 17.73 1.85 7.51
CA LYS A 94 16.85 0.97 8.30
C LYS A 94 15.36 1.27 8.08
N ALA A 95 15.06 2.32 7.35
CA ALA A 95 13.73 2.69 6.86
C ALA A 95 13.84 3.37 5.50
N GLU A 96 12.76 3.34 4.74
CA GLU A 96 12.62 4.11 3.50
C GLU A 96 11.35 4.97 3.56
N VAL A 97 11.31 6.03 2.75
CA VAL A 97 10.10 6.86 2.59
C VAL A 97 9.57 6.76 1.18
N GLY A 98 8.26 6.81 1.07
CA GLY A 98 7.51 6.94 -0.17
C GLY A 98 6.47 8.04 -0.03
N VAL A 99 5.73 8.27 -1.10
CA VAL A 99 4.67 9.29 -1.18
C VAL A 99 3.31 8.63 -0.99
N GLN A 100 2.47 9.15 -0.06
CA GLN A 100 1.04 8.84 0.02
C GLN A 100 0.23 10.11 -0.15
N LEU A 101 -0.47 10.26 -1.27
CA LEU A 101 -1.18 11.48 -1.55
C LEU A 101 -2.64 11.41 -1.12
N HIS A 102 -2.98 12.15 -0.04
CA HIS A 102 -4.34 12.40 0.42
C HIS A 102 -4.77 13.80 -0.04
N PRO A 103 -5.61 13.94 -1.08
CA PRO A 103 -5.89 15.25 -1.67
C PRO A 103 -6.53 16.24 -0.68
N TRP A 104 -7.33 15.77 0.27
CA TRP A 104 -8.06 16.63 1.20
C TRP A 104 -7.17 17.35 2.22
N VAL A 105 -6.01 16.78 2.60
CA VAL A 105 -5.05 17.39 3.53
C VAL A 105 -3.79 17.91 2.84
N ASN A 106 -3.63 17.66 1.55
CA ASN A 106 -2.46 18.06 0.76
C ASN A 106 -2.72 19.35 -0.03
N PRO A 107 -1.96 20.44 0.19
CA PRO A 107 -2.12 21.67 -0.59
C PRO A 107 -1.68 21.52 -2.06
N PRO A 108 -2.18 22.39 -2.98
CA PRO A 108 -3.14 23.47 -2.73
C PRO A 108 -4.55 22.93 -2.52
N HIS A 109 -5.38 23.69 -1.81
CA HIS A 109 -6.74 23.33 -1.43
C HIS A 109 -7.76 24.04 -2.36
N ASP A 110 -7.61 23.79 -3.66
CA ASP A 110 -8.42 24.44 -4.71
C ASP A 110 -9.70 23.65 -5.03
N GLU A 111 -9.85 22.45 -4.45
CA GLU A 111 -11.02 21.59 -4.60
C GLU A 111 -11.90 21.58 -3.35
N ASP A 112 -13.20 21.33 -3.54
CA ASP A 112 -14.11 20.97 -2.44
C ASP A 112 -13.83 19.54 -1.96
N VAL A 113 -13.94 19.30 -0.65
CA VAL A 113 -13.84 17.95 -0.07
C VAL A 113 -15.17 17.23 -0.30
N THR A 114 -15.20 16.39 -1.30
CA THR A 114 -16.32 15.50 -1.64
C THR A 114 -15.82 14.07 -1.71
N GLU A 115 -16.70 13.07 -1.60
CA GLU A 115 -16.28 11.69 -1.76
C GLU A 115 -15.54 11.47 -3.10
N HIS A 116 -16.02 12.07 -4.18
CA HIS A 116 -15.39 12.01 -5.50
C HIS A 116 -13.97 12.60 -5.49
N ASN A 117 -13.77 13.78 -4.92
CA ASN A 117 -12.49 14.49 -4.91
C ASN A 117 -11.49 13.92 -3.90
N THR A 118 -11.89 12.99 -3.03
CA THR A 118 -10.95 12.25 -2.17
C THR A 118 -10.15 11.20 -2.94
N PHE A 119 -10.55 10.86 -4.16
CA PHE A 119 -9.72 10.09 -5.10
C PHE A 119 -8.92 11.07 -5.94
N VAL A 120 -7.61 11.16 -5.72
CA VAL A 120 -6.76 12.19 -6.34
C VAL A 120 -6.82 12.18 -7.87
N GLY A 121 -6.97 11.00 -8.47
CA GLY A 121 -7.08 10.85 -9.92
C GLY A 121 -8.36 11.42 -10.55
N ASN A 122 -9.33 11.86 -9.74
CA ASN A 122 -10.51 12.58 -10.20
C ASN A 122 -10.30 14.10 -10.26
N LEU A 123 -9.19 14.59 -9.73
CA LEU A 123 -8.86 16.01 -9.78
C LEU A 123 -8.36 16.42 -11.18
N PRO A 124 -8.47 17.70 -11.53
CA PRO A 124 -7.81 18.21 -12.73
C PRO A 124 -6.32 17.90 -12.72
N ARG A 125 -5.75 17.53 -13.89
CA ARG A 125 -4.35 17.12 -14.06
C ARG A 125 -3.35 18.06 -13.36
N GLU A 126 -3.50 19.36 -13.55
CA GLU A 126 -2.58 20.34 -12.99
C GLU A 126 -2.68 20.42 -11.46
N LEU A 127 -3.85 20.18 -10.90
CA LEU A 127 -4.05 20.13 -9.44
C LEU A 127 -3.44 18.86 -8.85
N GLU A 128 -3.66 17.69 -9.46
CA GLU A 128 -3.02 16.42 -9.07
C GLU A 128 -1.49 16.57 -9.10
N ARG A 129 -0.93 17.12 -10.20
CA ARG A 129 0.52 17.36 -10.36
C ARG A 129 1.07 18.28 -9.28
N GLU A 130 0.41 19.41 -9.00
CA GLU A 130 0.90 20.37 -8.01
C GLU A 130 0.82 19.81 -6.58
N LYS A 131 -0.24 19.07 -6.25
CA LYS A 131 -0.34 18.35 -4.97
C LYS A 131 0.80 17.34 -4.81
N PHE A 132 1.02 16.50 -5.82
CA PHE A 132 2.11 15.54 -5.83
C PHE A 132 3.48 16.22 -5.65
N ARG A 133 3.75 17.27 -6.43
CA ARG A 133 5.01 18.02 -6.35
C ARG A 133 5.25 18.57 -4.94
N ARG A 134 4.23 19.26 -4.35
CA ARG A 134 4.37 19.81 -2.99
C ARG A 134 4.62 18.75 -1.94
N LEU A 135 3.93 17.62 -2.04
CA LEU A 135 4.14 16.53 -1.11
C LEU A 135 5.53 15.93 -1.24
N LYS A 136 5.97 15.66 -2.47
CA LYS A 136 7.31 15.15 -2.72
C LYS A 136 8.38 16.09 -2.19
N ASP A 137 8.26 17.39 -2.48
CA ASP A 137 9.18 18.44 -1.98
C ASP A 137 9.21 18.45 -0.44
N ALA A 138 8.04 18.34 0.22
CA ALA A 138 7.94 18.30 1.68
C ALA A 138 8.61 17.04 2.27
N ILE A 139 8.47 15.89 1.63
CA ILE A 139 9.14 14.65 2.05
C ILE A 139 10.65 14.78 1.90
N GLU A 140 11.14 15.26 0.77
CA GLU A 140 12.58 15.46 0.53
C GLU A 140 13.20 16.40 1.56
N GLN A 141 12.54 17.53 1.83
CA GLN A 141 13.00 18.50 2.85
C GLN A 141 12.88 17.93 4.26
N GLY A 142 11.76 17.26 4.55
CA GLY A 142 11.45 16.71 5.85
C GLY A 142 12.36 15.56 6.26
N PHE A 143 12.66 14.65 5.36
CA PHE A 143 13.36 13.39 5.68
C PHE A 143 14.77 13.29 5.05
N GLY A 144 15.13 14.19 4.14
CA GLY A 144 16.45 14.18 3.48
C GLY A 144 16.64 13.01 2.52
N ALA A 145 15.55 12.44 2.00
CA ALA A 145 15.58 11.30 1.10
C ALA A 145 14.61 11.51 -0.08
N ASN A 146 15.02 11.08 -1.27
CA ASN A 146 14.19 11.13 -2.46
C ASN A 146 13.25 9.90 -2.47
N PRO A 147 11.91 10.05 -2.41
CA PRO A 147 11.00 8.93 -2.47
C PRO A 147 10.94 8.33 -3.88
N LEU A 148 11.04 7.01 -3.98
CA LEU A 148 10.99 6.27 -5.25
C LEU A 148 9.69 5.47 -5.42
N ILE A 149 8.85 5.40 -4.38
CA ILE A 149 7.58 4.68 -4.38
C ILE A 149 6.44 5.61 -4.03
N TYR A 150 5.28 5.40 -4.67
CA TYR A 150 4.06 6.16 -4.50
C TYR A 150 2.87 5.24 -4.22
N ARG A 151 1.91 5.75 -3.46
CA ARG A 151 0.56 5.21 -3.32
C ARG A 151 -0.46 6.35 -3.27
N ALA A 152 -1.48 6.29 -4.11
CA ALA A 152 -2.61 7.20 -4.00
C ALA A 152 -3.45 6.88 -2.76
N GLY A 153 -3.83 7.88 -2.00
CA GLY A 153 -4.81 7.74 -0.93
C GLY A 153 -6.11 7.12 -1.45
N ARG A 154 -6.71 6.23 -0.67
CA ARG A 154 -7.89 5.46 -1.10
C ARG A 154 -7.67 4.67 -2.39
N TYR A 155 -6.40 4.45 -2.79
CA TYR A 155 -6.02 3.81 -4.06
C TYR A 155 -6.52 4.55 -5.31
N GLY A 156 -6.75 5.86 -5.18
CA GLY A 156 -7.51 6.71 -6.08
C GLY A 156 -6.72 7.28 -7.26
N VAL A 157 -5.99 6.47 -8.00
CA VAL A 157 -5.26 6.87 -9.20
C VAL A 157 -6.18 7.26 -10.36
N GLY A 158 -5.69 8.10 -11.26
CA GLY A 158 -6.42 8.61 -12.40
C GLY A 158 -5.67 8.50 -13.73
N PRO A 159 -6.28 9.04 -14.80
CA PRO A 159 -5.72 8.91 -16.15
C PRO A 159 -4.39 9.64 -16.35
N HIS A 160 -4.04 10.58 -15.46
CA HIS A 160 -2.83 11.40 -15.55
C HIS A 160 -1.75 10.96 -14.56
N THR A 161 -2.08 10.10 -13.58
CA THR A 161 -1.17 9.70 -12.51
C THR A 161 0.13 9.09 -13.04
N THR A 162 0.07 8.19 -14.04
CA THR A 162 1.28 7.58 -14.65
C THR A 162 2.27 8.62 -15.13
N GLU A 163 1.79 9.60 -15.89
CA GLU A 163 2.64 10.68 -16.45
C GLU A 163 3.25 11.54 -15.33
N ILE A 164 2.43 11.92 -14.34
CA ILE A 164 2.87 12.73 -13.20
C ILE A 164 3.96 12.02 -12.40
N LEU A 165 3.80 10.72 -12.16
CA LEU A 165 4.78 9.91 -11.42
C LEU A 165 6.07 9.74 -12.21
N SER A 166 6.01 9.44 -13.52
CA SER A 166 7.19 9.35 -14.39
C SER A 166 7.96 10.66 -14.43
N GLU A 167 7.28 11.79 -14.64
CA GLU A 167 7.91 13.12 -14.62
C GLU A 167 8.50 13.46 -13.24
N GLY A 168 7.89 13.00 -12.17
CA GLY A 168 8.34 13.18 -10.80
C GLY A 168 9.46 12.25 -10.35
N GLY A 169 9.93 11.34 -11.20
CA GLY A 169 11.04 10.41 -10.89
C GLY A 169 10.66 9.29 -9.92
N ILE A 170 9.37 8.95 -9.83
CA ILE A 170 8.91 7.77 -9.11
C ILE A 170 9.20 6.53 -9.96
N ALA A 171 9.73 5.49 -9.34
CA ALA A 171 10.04 4.23 -10.00
C ALA A 171 8.97 3.15 -9.77
N ILE A 172 8.22 3.25 -8.67
CA ILE A 172 7.20 2.28 -8.27
C ILE A 172 5.91 3.00 -7.93
N ASP A 173 4.81 2.68 -8.62
CA ASP A 173 3.46 2.87 -8.09
C ASP A 173 3.02 1.61 -7.35
N SER A 174 2.36 1.76 -6.21
CA SER A 174 1.76 0.67 -5.44
C SER A 174 0.33 1.01 -5.04
N SER A 175 -0.42 1.54 -6.01
CA SER A 175 -1.82 1.94 -5.79
C SER A 175 -2.82 0.88 -6.25
N VAL A 176 -2.43 -0.07 -7.10
CA VAL A 176 -3.34 -1.12 -7.54
C VAL A 176 -3.57 -2.12 -6.41
N ARG A 177 -4.81 -2.18 -5.93
CA ARG A 177 -5.28 -3.20 -5.00
C ARG A 177 -6.09 -4.24 -5.75
N SER A 178 -5.40 -5.20 -6.34
CA SER A 178 -6.02 -6.23 -7.18
C SER A 178 -7.20 -6.92 -6.48
N HIS A 179 -8.24 -7.21 -7.25
CA HIS A 179 -9.51 -7.82 -6.79
C HIS A 179 -10.43 -6.91 -5.99
N PHE A 180 -10.14 -5.62 -5.88
CA PHE A 180 -11.01 -4.62 -5.24
C PHE A 180 -11.68 -3.70 -6.27
N ASP A 181 -12.79 -3.11 -5.86
CA ASP A 181 -13.57 -2.18 -6.68
C ASP A 181 -14.00 -0.99 -5.83
N TYR A 182 -13.56 0.19 -6.21
CA TYR A 182 -13.85 1.46 -5.54
C TYR A 182 -14.81 2.34 -6.37
N SER A 183 -15.33 1.81 -7.50
CA SER A 183 -16.16 2.58 -8.45
C SER A 183 -17.45 3.12 -7.85
N ALA A 184 -17.98 2.48 -6.80
CA ALA A 184 -19.19 2.96 -6.12
C ALA A 184 -18.98 4.34 -5.45
N GLY A 185 -17.76 4.66 -4.99
CA GLY A 185 -17.39 5.96 -4.44
C GLY A 185 -16.76 6.92 -5.46
N GLY A 186 -16.67 6.51 -6.74
CA GLY A 186 -16.00 7.28 -7.80
C GLY A 186 -14.51 6.96 -7.97
N GLY A 187 -13.99 5.95 -7.27
CA GLY A 187 -12.61 5.47 -7.42
C GLY A 187 -12.43 4.44 -8.54
N PRO A 188 -11.21 3.92 -8.72
CA PRO A 188 -10.91 2.94 -9.77
C PRO A 188 -11.47 1.55 -9.45
N ASN A 189 -11.59 0.74 -10.51
CA ASN A 189 -11.98 -0.66 -10.40
C ASN A 189 -10.80 -1.57 -10.74
N PHE A 190 -10.22 -2.20 -9.73
CA PHE A 190 -9.07 -3.09 -9.88
C PHE A 190 -9.43 -4.58 -9.98
N ARG A 191 -10.67 -4.92 -10.30
CA ARG A 191 -11.06 -6.30 -10.60
C ARG A 191 -10.29 -6.79 -11.83
N GLY A 192 -9.69 -7.96 -11.73
CA GLY A 192 -8.96 -8.56 -12.84
C GLY A 192 -7.55 -8.01 -13.06
N PHE A 193 -7.10 -7.03 -12.32
CA PHE A 193 -5.72 -6.56 -12.38
C PHE A 193 -4.75 -7.64 -11.91
N PRO A 194 -3.56 -7.75 -12.55
CA PRO A 194 -2.56 -8.73 -12.18
C PRO A 194 -2.00 -8.47 -10.78
N LEU A 195 -1.49 -9.52 -10.13
CA LEU A 195 -0.76 -9.42 -8.85
C LEU A 195 0.75 -9.28 -9.07
N ARG A 196 1.24 -9.71 -10.24
CA ARG A 196 2.67 -9.62 -10.57
C ARG A 196 3.01 -8.19 -10.96
N PRO A 197 4.19 -7.67 -10.57
CA PRO A 197 4.67 -6.38 -11.03
C PRO A 197 4.71 -6.27 -12.55
N TYR A 198 4.27 -5.13 -13.10
CA TYR A 198 4.25 -4.89 -14.53
C TYR A 198 4.63 -3.43 -14.85
N TRP A 199 5.12 -3.22 -16.07
CA TRP A 199 5.51 -1.88 -16.50
C TRP A 199 4.29 -1.00 -16.77
N LEU A 200 4.28 0.17 -16.15
CA LEU A 200 3.38 1.28 -16.50
C LEU A 200 4.01 2.14 -17.59
N ASP A 201 5.27 2.49 -17.40
CA ASP A 201 6.12 3.17 -18.38
C ASP A 201 7.53 2.58 -18.32
N ARG A 202 7.81 1.62 -19.20
CA ARG A 202 9.11 0.98 -19.26
C ARG A 202 10.23 1.96 -19.64
N SER A 203 9.95 2.92 -20.52
CA SER A 203 10.92 3.91 -20.97
C SER A 203 11.29 4.89 -19.87
N GLY A 204 10.34 5.23 -19.00
CA GLY A 204 10.54 6.07 -17.81
C GLY A 204 10.97 5.28 -16.57
N GLY A 205 11.01 3.94 -16.64
CA GLY A 205 11.37 3.07 -15.51
C GLY A 205 10.31 2.99 -14.41
N LEU A 206 9.04 3.33 -14.70
CA LEU A 206 7.94 3.25 -13.75
C LEU A 206 7.23 1.90 -13.85
N MET A 207 7.15 1.16 -12.76
CA MET A 207 6.39 -0.08 -12.65
C MET A 207 5.26 0.03 -11.62
N GLU A 208 4.20 -0.76 -11.86
CA GLU A 208 3.21 -1.06 -10.84
C GLU A 208 3.67 -2.22 -9.99
N LEU A 209 3.57 -2.06 -8.67
CA LEU A 209 3.78 -3.10 -7.67
C LEU A 209 2.48 -3.30 -6.88
N PRO A 210 1.56 -4.17 -7.36
CA PRO A 210 0.24 -4.31 -6.76
C PRO A 210 0.28 -4.81 -5.32
N LEU A 211 -0.64 -4.32 -4.47
CA LEU A 211 -0.84 -4.88 -3.14
C LEU A 211 -1.27 -6.35 -3.27
N THR A 212 -0.61 -7.21 -2.51
CA THR A 212 -0.87 -8.65 -2.59
C THR A 212 -2.22 -8.98 -1.96
N THR A 213 -3.11 -9.49 -2.79
CA THR A 213 -4.43 -9.99 -2.39
C THR A 213 -4.72 -11.26 -3.15
N VAL A 214 -4.93 -12.37 -2.48
CA VAL A 214 -5.20 -13.67 -3.09
C VAL A 214 -6.59 -14.18 -2.77
N TYR A 215 -7.08 -15.12 -3.57
CA TYR A 215 -8.25 -15.93 -3.21
C TYR A 215 -7.80 -17.26 -2.63
N TRP A 216 -8.44 -17.68 -1.54
CA TRP A 216 -8.22 -18.95 -0.87
C TRP A 216 -9.47 -19.81 -0.90
N GLY A 217 -9.28 -21.14 -0.85
CA GLY A 217 -10.31 -22.14 -0.82
C GLY A 217 -10.45 -22.92 -2.15
N PRO A 218 -11.26 -24.00 -2.16
CA PRO A 218 -11.47 -24.83 -3.37
C PRO A 218 -11.99 -24.05 -4.58
N LEU A 219 -12.74 -22.97 -4.35
CA LEU A 219 -13.29 -22.12 -5.41
C LEU A 219 -12.37 -20.94 -5.79
N ARG A 220 -11.11 -20.89 -5.33
CA ARG A 220 -10.22 -19.74 -5.53
C ARG A 220 -10.02 -19.36 -7.00
N GLN A 221 -9.95 -20.32 -7.90
CA GLN A 221 -9.80 -20.07 -9.34
C GLN A 221 -11.03 -19.37 -9.95
N LEU A 222 -12.19 -19.56 -9.36
CA LEU A 222 -13.42 -18.86 -9.73
C LEU A 222 -13.57 -17.52 -8.99
N GLY A 223 -12.69 -17.23 -8.04
CA GLY A 223 -12.72 -16.03 -7.19
C GLY A 223 -12.91 -14.74 -7.96
N PRO A 224 -12.12 -14.44 -9.01
CA PRO A 224 -12.26 -13.21 -9.80
C PRO A 224 -13.64 -13.01 -10.39
N TRP A 225 -14.32 -14.08 -10.78
CA TRP A 225 -15.66 -14.04 -11.34
C TRP A 225 -16.76 -14.12 -10.26
N LEU A 226 -16.61 -15.04 -9.29
CA LEU A 226 -17.65 -15.33 -8.30
C LEU A 226 -17.73 -14.28 -7.20
N TYR A 227 -16.57 -13.81 -6.70
CA TYR A 227 -16.52 -12.90 -5.56
C TYR A 227 -17.26 -11.56 -5.81
N PRO A 228 -17.17 -10.91 -6.99
CA PRO A 228 -17.97 -9.73 -7.28
C PRO A 228 -19.48 -9.95 -7.28
N GLN A 229 -19.95 -11.14 -7.69
CA GLN A 229 -21.38 -11.45 -7.67
C GLN A 229 -21.93 -11.60 -6.23
N MET A 230 -21.07 -12.01 -5.30
CA MET A 230 -21.42 -12.18 -3.89
C MET A 230 -21.64 -10.86 -3.14
N TRP A 231 -21.21 -9.72 -3.72
CA TRP A 231 -21.54 -8.40 -3.16
C TRP A 231 -23.04 -8.10 -3.18
N ARG A 232 -23.77 -8.70 -4.11
CA ARG A 232 -25.24 -8.60 -4.18
C ARG A 232 -25.93 -9.37 -3.06
N VAL A 233 -25.23 -10.31 -2.43
CA VAL A 233 -25.73 -11.16 -1.32
C VAL A 233 -24.68 -11.22 -0.21
N PRO A 234 -24.53 -10.17 0.62
CA PRO A 234 -23.42 -10.05 1.59
C PRO A 234 -23.29 -11.24 2.55
N ARG A 235 -24.44 -11.88 2.95
CA ARG A 235 -24.43 -13.05 3.82
C ARG A 235 -23.75 -14.26 3.17
N LEU A 236 -23.88 -14.44 1.85
CA LEU A 236 -23.27 -15.55 1.12
C LEU A 236 -21.73 -15.50 1.19
N ARG A 237 -21.14 -14.30 1.09
CA ARG A 237 -19.70 -14.10 1.21
C ARG A 237 -19.16 -14.58 2.56
N GLY A 238 -19.80 -14.16 3.66
CA GLY A 238 -19.43 -14.58 5.00
C GLY A 238 -19.61 -16.10 5.23
N VAL A 239 -20.66 -16.69 4.66
CA VAL A 239 -20.89 -18.15 4.75
C VAL A 239 -19.78 -18.91 4.00
N LEU A 240 -19.47 -18.53 2.75
CA LEU A 240 -18.44 -19.22 1.95
C LEU A 240 -17.05 -19.10 2.57
N ALA A 241 -16.70 -17.95 3.15
CA ALA A 241 -15.48 -17.78 3.91
C ALA A 241 -15.47 -18.67 5.16
N LYS A 242 -16.56 -18.66 5.95
CA LYS A 242 -16.66 -19.45 7.18
C LYS A 242 -16.59 -20.96 6.97
N ILE A 243 -17.10 -21.47 5.84
CA ILE A 243 -16.99 -22.89 5.49
C ILE A 243 -15.74 -23.21 4.65
N GLY A 244 -14.83 -22.23 4.47
CA GLY A 244 -13.57 -22.42 3.79
C GLY A 244 -13.64 -22.65 2.28
N MET A 245 -14.73 -22.23 1.62
CA MET A 245 -14.93 -22.46 0.18
C MET A 245 -14.30 -21.38 -0.70
N LEU A 246 -14.44 -20.10 -0.29
CA LEU A 246 -13.85 -18.95 -0.99
C LEU A 246 -13.68 -17.78 -0.04
N GLU A 247 -12.47 -17.30 0.07
CA GLU A 247 -12.07 -16.13 0.85
C GLU A 247 -11.13 -15.24 0.05
N ARG A 248 -11.20 -13.92 0.23
CA ARG A 248 -10.25 -12.96 -0.33
C ARG A 248 -9.36 -12.47 0.79
N ILE A 249 -8.06 -12.75 0.68
CA ILE A 249 -7.05 -12.49 1.72
C ILE A 249 -6.07 -11.43 1.22
N PRO A 250 -6.19 -10.17 1.66
CA PRO A 250 -5.12 -9.18 1.53
C PRO A 250 -4.05 -9.43 2.59
N LEU A 251 -2.78 -9.10 2.28
CA LEU A 251 -1.69 -9.26 3.24
C LEU A 251 -1.58 -8.04 4.17
N THR A 252 -2.41 -8.02 5.20
CA THR A 252 -2.51 -6.94 6.20
C THR A 252 -2.96 -7.50 7.54
N PRO A 253 -2.50 -6.96 8.70
CA PRO A 253 -3.06 -7.29 10.00
C PRO A 253 -4.46 -6.70 10.22
N GLU A 254 -4.91 -5.82 9.36
CA GLU A 254 -6.16 -5.08 9.48
C GLU A 254 -7.34 -5.91 8.98
N GLY A 255 -7.96 -6.64 9.91
CA GLY A 255 -9.10 -7.49 9.63
C GLY A 255 -8.78 -8.85 9.03
N VAL A 256 -7.51 -9.28 9.06
CA VAL A 256 -7.02 -10.60 8.63
C VAL A 256 -6.23 -11.23 9.76
N THR A 257 -6.49 -12.48 10.11
CA THR A 257 -5.72 -13.21 11.11
C THR A 257 -4.33 -13.63 10.57
N ALA A 258 -3.38 -13.94 11.45
CA ALA A 258 -2.07 -14.40 11.02
C ALA A 258 -2.15 -15.74 10.26
N GLU A 259 -3.06 -16.62 10.66
CA GLU A 259 -3.32 -17.90 10.01
C GLU A 259 -3.90 -17.73 8.58
N GLU A 260 -4.79 -16.75 8.39
CA GLU A 260 -5.30 -16.37 7.05
C GLU A 260 -4.17 -15.78 6.19
N ALA A 261 -3.39 -14.86 6.74
CA ALA A 261 -2.24 -14.27 6.04
C ALA A 261 -1.22 -15.34 5.61
N ILE A 262 -0.92 -16.32 6.49
CA ILE A 262 -0.02 -17.44 6.16
C ILE A 262 -0.57 -18.26 5.00
N ARG A 263 -1.88 -18.57 4.98
CA ARG A 263 -2.51 -19.22 3.82
C ARG A 263 -2.40 -18.38 2.55
N GLY A 264 -2.56 -17.06 2.68
CA GLY A 264 -2.38 -16.11 1.57
C GLY A 264 -0.95 -16.07 1.04
N ILE A 265 0.03 -16.10 1.94
CA ILE A 265 1.46 -16.17 1.60
C ILE A 265 1.75 -17.45 0.80
N ASP A 266 1.28 -18.62 1.27
CA ASP A 266 1.50 -19.89 0.58
C ASP A 266 0.98 -19.86 -0.86
N ILE A 267 -0.25 -19.36 -1.06
CA ILE A 267 -0.83 -19.23 -2.39
C ILE A 267 0.01 -18.30 -3.28
N ALA A 268 0.38 -17.14 -2.77
CA ALA A 268 1.18 -16.18 -3.53
C ALA A 268 2.55 -16.75 -3.93
N LEU A 269 3.20 -17.50 -3.02
CA LEU A 269 4.47 -18.16 -3.28
C LEU A 269 4.32 -19.31 -4.28
N ASP A 270 3.30 -20.14 -4.14
CA ASP A 270 3.02 -21.27 -5.03
C ASP A 270 2.64 -20.82 -6.45
N GLU A 271 1.99 -19.65 -6.58
CA GLU A 271 1.70 -19.01 -7.88
C GLU A 271 2.91 -18.27 -8.47
N GLY A 272 4.06 -18.33 -7.78
CA GLY A 272 5.33 -17.75 -8.25
C GLY A 272 5.35 -16.22 -8.23
N LEU A 273 4.61 -15.59 -7.32
CA LEU A 273 4.64 -14.14 -7.16
C LEU A 273 6.05 -13.70 -6.71
N PRO A 274 6.74 -12.82 -7.47
CA PRO A 274 8.13 -12.48 -7.16
C PRO A 274 8.27 -11.58 -5.93
N VAL A 275 7.27 -10.72 -5.67
CA VAL A 275 7.26 -9.77 -4.55
C VAL A 275 5.90 -9.80 -3.87
N LEU A 276 5.88 -10.02 -2.55
CA LEU A 276 4.71 -9.89 -1.71
C LEU A 276 4.69 -8.48 -1.11
N VAL A 277 3.56 -7.80 -1.22
CA VAL A 277 3.37 -6.46 -0.67
C VAL A 277 2.45 -6.53 0.53
N PHE A 278 3.00 -6.24 1.72
CA PHE A 278 2.24 -6.07 2.95
C PHE A 278 1.94 -4.59 3.18
N SER A 279 0.79 -4.30 3.77
CA SER A 279 0.42 -2.92 4.10
C SER A 279 -0.43 -2.83 5.35
N PHE A 280 -0.34 -1.70 6.05
CA PHE A 280 -1.27 -1.28 7.11
C PHE A 280 -1.18 0.24 7.29
N HIS A 281 -2.14 0.83 8.03
CA HIS A 281 -2.21 2.27 8.28
C HIS A 281 -1.59 2.61 9.64
N SER A 282 -0.68 3.59 9.68
CA SER A 282 0.06 3.96 10.90
C SER A 282 -0.82 4.30 12.12
N PRO A 283 -2.04 4.83 11.99
CA PRO A 283 -2.93 5.00 13.13
C PRO A 283 -3.28 3.70 13.87
N SER A 284 -3.14 2.51 13.23
CA SER A 284 -3.28 1.21 13.90
C SER A 284 -2.16 0.91 14.92
N LEU A 285 -1.11 1.74 15.01
CA LEU A 285 -0.07 1.63 16.03
C LEU A 285 -0.50 2.18 17.39
N ALA A 286 -1.71 2.74 17.48
CA ALA A 286 -2.29 3.23 18.73
C ALA A 286 -3.75 2.79 18.86
N PRO A 287 -4.20 2.38 20.07
CA PRO A 287 -5.59 2.01 20.31
C PRO A 287 -6.58 3.16 20.06
N GLY A 288 -7.70 2.84 19.40
CA GLY A 288 -8.82 3.75 19.24
C GLY A 288 -8.79 4.66 18.00
N TYR A 289 -7.73 4.61 17.18
CA TYR A 289 -7.60 5.42 15.97
C TYR A 289 -8.02 4.71 14.68
N THR A 290 -8.17 3.38 14.75
CA THR A 290 -8.71 2.59 13.64
C THR A 290 -9.75 1.60 14.16
N PRO A 291 -10.65 1.09 13.31
CA PRO A 291 -11.58 0.05 13.72
C PRO A 291 -10.91 -1.30 14.01
N TYR A 292 -9.64 -1.45 13.69
CA TYR A 292 -8.88 -2.70 13.79
C TYR A 292 -8.14 -2.85 15.12
N VAL A 293 -7.64 -1.74 15.69
CA VAL A 293 -6.91 -1.70 16.96
C VAL A 293 -7.65 -0.75 17.89
N ARG A 294 -8.48 -1.29 18.79
CA ARG A 294 -9.36 -0.52 19.68
C ARG A 294 -8.91 -0.52 21.14
N SER A 295 -8.06 -1.47 21.51
CA SER A 295 -7.55 -1.68 22.87
C SER A 295 -6.06 -2.00 22.86
N GLU A 296 -5.41 -1.99 24.01
CA GLU A 296 -4.01 -2.44 24.16
C GLU A 296 -3.88 -3.94 23.82
N ASP A 297 -4.89 -4.76 24.12
CA ASP A 297 -4.90 -6.18 23.75
C ASP A 297 -4.92 -6.35 22.21
N ASP A 298 -5.69 -5.52 21.49
CA ASP A 298 -5.68 -5.50 20.02
C ASP A 298 -4.30 -5.07 19.48
N LEU A 299 -3.65 -4.10 20.14
CA LEU A 299 -2.30 -3.66 19.76
C LEU A 299 -1.25 -4.76 20.01
N ASP A 300 -1.33 -5.49 21.10
CA ASP A 300 -0.47 -6.64 21.36
C ASP A 300 -0.69 -7.74 20.33
N ALA A 301 -1.95 -8.02 19.97
CA ALA A 301 -2.30 -8.97 18.92
C ALA A 301 -1.77 -8.52 17.54
N PHE A 302 -1.77 -7.22 17.26
CA PHE A 302 -1.19 -6.63 16.03
C PHE A 302 0.31 -6.90 15.93
N TYR A 303 1.09 -6.69 17.01
CA TYR A 303 2.52 -7.01 17.03
C TYR A 303 2.78 -8.52 16.98
N ASP A 304 1.93 -9.34 17.60
CA ASP A 304 2.03 -10.81 17.52
C ASP A 304 1.75 -11.33 16.11
N TRP A 305 0.81 -10.71 15.40
CA TRP A 305 0.56 -11.00 13.99
C TRP A 305 1.84 -10.81 13.15
N TRP A 306 2.52 -9.68 13.30
CA TRP A 306 3.77 -9.41 12.59
C TRP A 306 4.89 -10.40 12.96
N ARG A 307 5.04 -10.73 14.25
CA ARG A 307 6.03 -11.73 14.69
C ARG A 307 5.81 -13.07 14.00
N LYS A 308 4.56 -13.56 13.97
CA LYS A 308 4.19 -14.83 13.33
C LYS A 308 4.47 -14.80 11.84
N VAL A 309 4.06 -13.73 11.15
CA VAL A 309 4.21 -13.58 9.69
C VAL A 309 5.69 -13.46 9.30
N PHE A 310 6.48 -12.65 9.99
CA PHE A 310 7.92 -12.53 9.70
C PHE A 310 8.67 -13.83 9.95
N ALA A 311 8.36 -14.53 11.04
CA ALA A 311 8.93 -15.84 11.31
C ALA A 311 8.58 -16.85 10.20
N TYR A 312 7.35 -16.83 9.72
CA TYR A 312 6.91 -17.69 8.62
C TYR A 312 7.62 -17.35 7.29
N LEU A 313 7.70 -16.07 6.94
CA LEU A 313 8.43 -15.63 5.74
C LEU A 313 9.90 -16.06 5.78
N ALA A 314 10.57 -15.91 6.93
CA ALA A 314 11.94 -16.37 7.13
C ALA A 314 12.06 -17.91 6.96
N GLN A 315 11.11 -18.68 7.50
CA GLN A 315 11.05 -20.13 7.32
C GLN A 315 10.89 -20.53 5.84
N ARG A 316 10.13 -19.75 5.07
CA ARG A 316 9.92 -19.95 3.63
C ARG A 316 11.07 -19.41 2.76
N GLY A 317 12.09 -18.79 3.37
CA GLY A 317 13.22 -18.18 2.66
C GLY A 317 12.88 -16.91 1.89
N VAL A 318 11.77 -16.24 2.27
CA VAL A 318 11.32 -14.97 1.66
C VAL A 318 11.90 -13.82 2.46
N ALA A 319 12.89 -13.13 1.91
CA ALA A 319 13.56 -12.02 2.59
C ALA A 319 12.85 -10.68 2.31
N ASN A 320 12.95 -9.77 3.29
CA ASN A 320 12.60 -8.37 3.06
C ASN A 320 13.53 -7.75 2.02
N VAL A 321 13.00 -6.84 1.20
CA VAL A 321 13.77 -6.08 0.21
C VAL A 321 13.43 -4.61 0.30
N ARG A 322 14.44 -3.76 0.18
CA ARG A 322 14.27 -2.30 0.07
C ARG A 322 13.83 -1.91 -1.35
N VAL A 323 13.20 -0.75 -1.49
CA VAL A 323 12.77 -0.22 -2.79
C VAL A 323 13.95 -0.11 -3.76
N ALA A 324 15.06 0.47 -3.32
CA ALA A 324 16.26 0.62 -4.16
C ALA A 324 16.81 -0.73 -4.65
N ASP A 325 16.93 -1.72 -3.73
CA ASP A 325 17.42 -3.06 -4.07
C ASP A 325 16.43 -3.80 -4.99
N LEU A 326 15.13 -3.57 -4.83
CA LEU A 326 14.11 -4.14 -5.71
C LEU A 326 14.26 -3.59 -7.13
N ILE A 327 14.43 -2.28 -7.28
CA ILE A 327 14.67 -1.63 -8.58
C ILE A 327 15.96 -2.16 -9.21
N GLU A 328 17.04 -2.29 -8.46
CA GLU A 328 18.31 -2.84 -8.93
C GLU A 328 18.21 -4.31 -9.32
N SER A 329 17.27 -5.07 -8.75
CA SER A 329 17.05 -6.49 -9.07
C SER A 329 16.30 -6.70 -10.39
N VAL A 330 15.76 -5.65 -11.01
CA VAL A 330 15.12 -5.74 -12.33
C VAL A 330 16.15 -6.09 -13.39
N ALA A 331 15.80 -7.07 -14.22
CA ALA A 331 16.61 -7.41 -15.39
C ALA A 331 16.30 -6.43 -16.52
N LEU A 332 17.22 -5.53 -16.80
CA LEU A 332 17.15 -4.70 -18.00
C LEU A 332 17.44 -5.61 -19.20
N ALA A 333 16.50 -5.66 -20.15
CA ALA A 333 16.66 -6.46 -21.39
C ALA A 333 17.61 -5.75 -22.35
#